data_b524acbd8a8abdd7863c2510436afe9c
#
_entry.id   b524acbd8a8abdd7863c2510436afe9c
#
_cell.length_a   1.000
_cell.length_b   1.000
_cell.length_c   1.000
_cell.angle_alpha   90.00
_cell.angle_beta   90.00
_cell.angle_gamma   90.00
#
_symmetry.space_group_name_H-M   'P 1'
#
loop_
_entity.id
_entity.type
_entity.pdbx_description
1 polymer ?
#
loop_
_entity_poly.entity_id
_entity_poly.type
_entity_poly.pdbx_seq_one_letter_code
_entity_poly.pdbx_strand_id
1 'polypeptide(L)'
;MARQPRHVRPRPLLQALIATGALVTGLLAAGGTSQAATQGPCDIYAAGGTPCVAAHSTTRALYGAYTGPLYQVRRASDSATRDIAPLAAGGVANAAAQDSFCAGTTCLITVIYDQSGRNNRLTQAPPGGFQGPAAGGYDNLANATAAPISVGGHKAYGVYIAPGTGYRNNNTNGVATGDQPEGMYAIFDGTHYNGGCCFDYGNAERNSRDNGNGTMEAIYFGNIKVWGYGAGNGPWIMADLENGLFSGVNQHYNANDPSISHRFLTAIVKGGPNRWAIRGGNAQSGGVSTFYDGVRPNVAGYNPMKKEGAIILGIGGDNSVGARGTFYEGVMTSGYPSDATENAVQANITAAGYATSSAGTGLTPGTAVSLRATTACCTDRYIHHTGSTVDTAVIGSGSSATEKGNGSWTVRTGLGSSSCVSFESKNVAGQYLRHQNYRLYLQANDGSSLFAQDATFCPEAGRNGQGASLRSLNFPDRYVRHYDNILYIAANGGSNTFDNANAYSDDVSWLVSAPWAS
;
A
#
# COMPACT_ATOMS: atom_id res chain seq x y z
N MET A 1 9.57 -31.78 -83.12
CA MET A 1 9.24 -33.14 -83.48
C MET A 1 8.79 -33.89 -82.25
N ALA A 2 7.49 -34.13 -82.16
CA ALA A 2 6.82 -35.40 -82.08
C ALA A 2 7.13 -36.16 -80.77
N ARG A 3 6.25 -36.68 -79.98
CA ARG A 3 4.80 -36.96 -79.99
C ARG A 3 4.41 -37.39 -78.54
N GLN A 4 3.27 -36.99 -78.07
CA GLN A 4 2.51 -37.75 -77.04
C GLN A 4 2.03 -39.11 -77.62
N PRO A 5 1.63 -40.08 -76.78
CA PRO A 5 0.22 -40.18 -76.30
C PRO A 5 0.03 -40.79 -74.89
N ARG A 6 -0.96 -40.36 -74.16
CA ARG A 6 -2.36 -40.77 -73.93
C ARG A 6 -2.61 -42.10 -73.16
N HIS A 7 -3.33 -41.90 -72.05
CA HIS A 7 -4.47 -42.66 -71.43
C HIS A 7 -4.28 -44.09 -70.95
N VAL A 8 -4.69 -44.41 -69.73
CA VAL A 8 -6.01 -45.02 -69.44
C VAL A 8 -6.17 -45.18 -67.90
N ARG A 9 -7.33 -44.75 -67.37
CA ARG A 9 -7.87 -45.19 -66.05
C ARG A 9 -8.59 -46.52 -66.23
N PRO A 10 -8.77 -47.38 -65.19
CA PRO A 10 -10.13 -47.58 -64.65
C PRO A 10 -10.26 -47.63 -63.12
N ARG A 11 -11.44 -47.32 -62.67
CA ARG A 11 -12.12 -47.65 -61.41
C ARG A 11 -12.89 -48.98 -61.59
N PRO A 12 -13.65 -49.50 -60.57
CA PRO A 12 -13.47 -49.70 -59.12
C PRO A 12 -13.74 -51.16 -58.71
N LEU A 13 -13.52 -51.53 -57.45
CA LEU A 13 -14.25 -52.65 -56.85
C LEU A 13 -14.40 -52.46 -55.34
N LEU A 14 -15.64 -52.47 -54.95
CA LEU A 14 -16.21 -52.50 -53.62
C LEU A 14 -16.03 -53.89 -53.00
N GLN A 15 -15.54 -54.01 -51.79
CA GLN A 15 -15.93 -55.13 -50.92
C GLN A 15 -15.93 -54.67 -49.46
N ALA A 16 -17.10 -54.79 -48.86
CA ALA A 16 -17.34 -54.68 -47.42
C ALA A 16 -16.94 -55.99 -46.74
N LEU A 17 -16.50 -55.95 -45.50
CA LEU A 17 -16.96 -56.83 -44.41
C LEU A 17 -16.26 -56.65 -43.07
N ILE A 18 -17.12 -56.47 -42.09
CA ILE A 18 -17.14 -57.03 -40.73
C ILE A 18 -16.33 -56.32 -39.64
N ALA A 19 -17.10 -55.77 -38.70
CA ALA A 19 -16.76 -55.27 -37.40
C ALA A 19 -16.21 -56.34 -36.44
N THR A 20 -15.17 -56.00 -35.71
CA THR A 20 -14.90 -56.57 -34.39
C THR A 20 -14.53 -55.43 -33.44
N GLY A 21 -15.38 -55.21 -32.45
CA GLY A 21 -15.17 -54.20 -31.42
C GLY A 21 -13.99 -54.55 -30.53
N ALA A 22 -13.13 -53.58 -30.34
CA ALA A 22 -12.23 -53.51 -29.19
C ALA A 22 -12.46 -52.16 -28.53
N LEU A 23 -13.05 -52.22 -27.33
CA LEU A 23 -13.25 -51.11 -26.44
C LEU A 23 -11.87 -50.68 -25.91
N VAL A 24 -11.28 -49.66 -26.53
CA VAL A 24 -10.11 -48.99 -25.96
C VAL A 24 -10.64 -47.84 -25.10
N THR A 25 -10.68 -48.05 -23.82
CA THR A 25 -10.84 -46.98 -22.82
C THR A 25 -9.65 -46.05 -22.96
N GLY A 26 -9.80 -44.98 -23.76
CA GLY A 26 -8.86 -43.87 -23.79
C GLY A 26 -8.92 -43.11 -22.47
N LEU A 27 -7.92 -43.28 -21.61
CA LEU A 27 -7.60 -42.29 -20.59
C LEU A 27 -7.32 -40.97 -21.32
N LEU A 28 -8.28 -40.04 -21.30
CA LEU A 28 -8.04 -38.63 -21.51
C LEU A 28 -7.18 -38.15 -20.33
N ALA A 29 -5.86 -38.21 -20.48
CA ALA A 29 -4.99 -37.37 -19.68
C ALA A 29 -5.40 -35.93 -19.99
N ALA A 30 -6.12 -35.30 -19.08
CA ALA A 30 -6.28 -33.87 -19.06
C ALA A 30 -4.87 -33.28 -18.89
N GLY A 31 -4.22 -32.97 -20.00
CA GLY A 31 -3.04 -32.14 -20.05
C GLY A 31 -3.44 -30.76 -19.50
N GLY A 32 -3.32 -30.60 -18.19
CA GLY A 32 -3.33 -29.28 -17.61
C GLY A 32 -2.25 -28.48 -18.33
N THR A 33 -2.64 -27.48 -19.09
CA THR A 33 -1.71 -26.47 -19.56
C THR A 33 -1.10 -25.87 -18.29
N SER A 34 0.15 -26.22 -17.99
CA SER A 34 0.96 -25.53 -17.01
C SER A 34 0.97 -24.06 -17.46
N GLN A 35 0.11 -23.24 -16.86
CA GLN A 35 0.19 -21.81 -17.03
C GLN A 35 1.57 -21.42 -16.50
N ALA A 36 2.45 -20.95 -17.40
CA ALA A 36 3.76 -20.48 -17.00
C ALA A 36 3.54 -19.47 -15.87
N ALA A 37 4.22 -19.68 -14.74
CA ALA A 37 4.14 -18.76 -13.62
C ALA A 37 4.39 -17.35 -14.16
N THR A 38 3.48 -16.42 -13.92
CA THR A 38 3.63 -15.03 -14.35
C THR A 38 4.91 -14.47 -13.73
N GLN A 39 5.77 -13.84 -14.53
CA GLN A 39 7.01 -13.25 -14.01
C GLN A 39 6.70 -12.26 -12.89
N GLY A 40 7.45 -12.34 -11.79
CA GLY A 40 7.45 -11.31 -10.76
C GLY A 40 8.44 -10.19 -11.08
N PRO A 41 8.43 -9.09 -10.33
CA PRO A 41 9.37 -7.98 -10.50
C PRO A 41 10.83 -8.41 -10.49
N CYS A 42 11.22 -9.32 -9.60
CA CYS A 42 12.60 -9.79 -9.51
C CYS A 42 13.02 -10.70 -10.67
N ASP A 43 12.10 -11.42 -11.30
CA ASP A 43 12.39 -12.14 -12.54
C ASP A 43 12.71 -11.16 -13.67
N ILE A 44 11.99 -10.03 -13.73
CA ILE A 44 12.20 -8.96 -14.72
C ILE A 44 13.55 -8.27 -14.49
N TYR A 45 13.89 -7.93 -13.24
CA TYR A 45 15.19 -7.36 -12.92
C TYR A 45 16.34 -8.33 -13.25
N ALA A 46 16.18 -9.62 -12.97
CA ALA A 46 17.18 -10.63 -13.31
C ALA A 46 17.37 -10.74 -14.84
N ALA A 47 16.28 -10.75 -15.61
CA ALA A 47 16.33 -10.74 -17.07
C ALA A 47 16.98 -9.46 -17.62
N GLY A 48 16.84 -8.33 -16.91
CA GLY A 48 17.48 -7.05 -17.22
C GLY A 48 18.94 -6.93 -16.77
N GLY A 49 19.54 -8.00 -16.22
CA GLY A 49 20.94 -8.04 -15.80
C GLY A 49 21.21 -7.38 -14.42
N THR A 50 20.17 -7.03 -13.67
CA THR A 50 20.25 -6.41 -12.35
C THR A 50 19.40 -7.18 -11.33
N PRO A 51 19.81 -8.41 -10.96
CA PRO A 51 19.02 -9.29 -10.10
C PRO A 51 18.75 -8.69 -8.72
N CYS A 52 17.60 -9.03 -8.13
CA CYS A 52 17.28 -8.63 -6.76
C CYS A 52 18.28 -9.24 -5.76
N VAL A 53 18.76 -8.42 -4.84
CA VAL A 53 19.54 -8.82 -3.68
C VAL A 53 18.72 -8.82 -2.40
N ALA A 54 17.60 -8.08 -2.39
CA ALA A 54 16.57 -8.15 -1.37
C ALA A 54 15.18 -7.96 -2.03
N ALA A 55 14.18 -8.67 -1.53
CA ALA A 55 12.83 -8.63 -2.07
C ALA A 55 11.82 -8.82 -0.93
N HIS A 56 11.19 -7.73 -0.51
CA HIS A 56 10.31 -7.65 0.64
C HIS A 56 8.88 -7.34 0.22
N SER A 57 7.92 -8.11 0.70
CA SER A 57 6.50 -7.83 0.45
C SER A 57 5.62 -8.51 1.49
N THR A 58 4.57 -7.82 1.91
CA THR A 58 3.50 -8.42 2.71
C THR A 58 2.23 -8.64 1.88
N THR A 59 2.25 -8.32 0.59
CA THR A 59 1.08 -8.34 -0.27
C THR A 59 1.10 -9.43 -1.33
N ARG A 60 2.25 -9.73 -1.92
CA ARG A 60 2.40 -10.75 -2.98
C ARG A 60 3.83 -11.28 -3.08
N ALA A 61 3.99 -12.38 -3.80
CA ALA A 61 5.29 -12.87 -4.22
C ALA A 61 5.91 -11.96 -5.30
N LEU A 62 7.23 -11.76 -5.23
CA LEU A 62 8.00 -10.90 -6.14
C LEU A 62 8.81 -11.70 -7.19
N TYR A 63 8.72 -13.04 -7.12
CA TYR A 63 9.17 -13.99 -8.14
C TYR A 63 7.99 -14.88 -8.55
N GLY A 64 7.86 -15.18 -9.81
CA GLY A 64 6.76 -16.00 -10.32
C GLY A 64 6.73 -17.43 -9.75
N ALA A 65 7.87 -17.97 -9.38
CA ALA A 65 7.98 -19.32 -8.80
C ALA A 65 7.99 -19.35 -7.26
N TYR A 66 7.93 -18.19 -6.56
CA TYR A 66 8.07 -18.14 -5.12
C TYR A 66 6.84 -18.68 -4.39
N THR A 67 7.07 -19.59 -3.43
CA THR A 67 6.06 -20.22 -2.58
C THR A 67 6.36 -20.09 -1.10
N GLY A 68 7.53 -19.53 -0.75
CA GLY A 68 7.96 -19.36 0.64
C GLY A 68 7.15 -18.30 1.41
N PRO A 69 7.42 -18.14 2.71
CA PRO A 69 6.71 -17.14 3.51
C PRO A 69 7.08 -15.72 3.08
N LEU A 70 6.06 -14.85 3.05
CA LEU A 70 6.22 -13.43 2.76
C LEU A 70 6.55 -12.64 4.02
N TYR A 71 5.81 -12.92 5.10
CA TYR A 71 6.01 -12.30 6.41
C TYR A 71 5.52 -13.20 7.54
N GLN A 72 5.90 -12.86 8.77
CA GLN A 72 5.46 -13.54 9.99
C GLN A 72 4.66 -12.59 10.86
N VAL A 73 3.59 -13.11 11.43
CA VAL A 73 2.79 -12.40 12.44
C VAL A 73 2.88 -13.09 13.79
N ARG A 74 2.81 -12.31 14.88
CA ARG A 74 2.73 -12.78 16.26
C ARG A 74 1.48 -12.22 16.91
N ARG A 75 0.65 -13.09 17.47
CA ARG A 75 -0.56 -12.67 18.18
C ARG A 75 -0.28 -12.34 19.65
N ALA A 76 -1.00 -11.34 20.18
CA ALA A 76 -0.76 -10.84 21.53
C ALA A 76 -1.27 -11.77 22.64
N SER A 77 -2.31 -12.60 22.37
CA SER A 77 -2.97 -13.43 23.37
C SER A 77 -2.07 -14.51 23.99
N ASP A 78 -1.12 -15.06 23.23
CA ASP A 78 -0.26 -16.16 23.66
C ASP A 78 1.16 -16.10 23.08
N SER A 79 1.50 -15.02 22.38
CA SER A 79 2.79 -14.81 21.69
C SER A 79 3.10 -15.85 20.60
N ALA A 80 2.14 -16.67 20.18
CA ALA A 80 2.33 -17.59 19.07
C ALA A 80 2.61 -16.83 17.76
N THR A 81 3.38 -17.44 16.87
CA THR A 81 3.72 -16.87 15.55
C THR A 81 3.15 -17.71 14.43
N ARG A 82 2.91 -17.06 13.29
CA ARG A 82 2.48 -17.71 12.05
C ARG A 82 3.12 -17.04 10.85
N ASP A 83 3.69 -17.85 9.98
CA ASP A 83 4.18 -17.41 8.67
C ASP A 83 3.01 -17.32 7.69
N ILE A 84 3.00 -16.25 6.91
CA ILE A 84 2.01 -16.00 5.87
C ILE A 84 2.70 -16.15 4.51
N ALA A 85 2.31 -17.20 3.80
CA ALA A 85 2.80 -17.51 2.46
C ALA A 85 1.82 -17.00 1.38
N PRO A 86 2.20 -16.98 0.10
CA PRO A 86 1.26 -16.69 -0.96
C PRO A 86 0.21 -17.81 -1.13
N LEU A 87 -0.93 -17.49 -1.74
CA LEU A 87 -2.01 -18.45 -2.04
C LEU A 87 -1.58 -19.52 -3.05
N ALA A 88 -0.66 -19.15 -3.95
CA ALA A 88 -0.05 -20.03 -4.96
C ALA A 88 1.33 -19.48 -5.31
N ALA A 89 2.14 -20.21 -6.06
CA ALA A 89 3.43 -19.75 -6.58
C ALA A 89 3.23 -18.41 -7.34
N GLY A 90 4.03 -17.39 -6.99
CA GLY A 90 3.94 -16.05 -7.56
C GLY A 90 2.70 -15.25 -7.18
N GLY A 91 1.85 -15.79 -6.28
CA GLY A 91 0.53 -15.24 -5.96
C GLY A 91 0.51 -14.21 -4.84
N VAL A 92 -0.70 -13.78 -4.51
CA VAL A 92 -1.02 -12.84 -3.43
C VAL A 92 -0.93 -13.54 -2.07
N ALA A 93 -0.60 -12.79 -1.00
CA ALA A 93 -0.53 -13.27 0.37
C ALA A 93 -1.85 -13.93 0.83
N ASN A 94 -1.75 -15.00 1.60
CA ASN A 94 -2.90 -15.67 2.19
C ASN A 94 -3.43 -14.89 3.41
N ALA A 95 -4.12 -13.77 3.16
CA ALA A 95 -4.69 -12.93 4.21
C ALA A 95 -5.73 -13.67 5.06
N ALA A 96 -6.45 -14.66 4.51
CA ALA A 96 -7.43 -15.45 5.27
C ALA A 96 -6.75 -16.27 6.37
N ALA A 97 -5.52 -16.77 6.13
CA ALA A 97 -4.74 -17.46 7.14
C ALA A 97 -4.34 -16.53 8.30
N GLN A 98 -4.00 -15.25 7.98
CA GLN A 98 -3.75 -14.22 9.00
C GLN A 98 -5.02 -13.87 9.76
N ASP A 99 -6.12 -13.59 9.06
CA ASP A 99 -7.41 -13.22 9.68
C ASP A 99 -7.87 -14.28 10.69
N SER A 100 -7.80 -15.55 10.30
CA SER A 100 -8.14 -16.67 11.18
C SER A 100 -7.21 -16.78 12.40
N PHE A 101 -5.89 -16.61 12.19
CA PHE A 101 -4.90 -16.69 13.26
C PHE A 101 -4.99 -15.52 14.24
N CYS A 102 -5.32 -14.33 13.77
CA CYS A 102 -5.40 -13.09 14.53
C CYS A 102 -6.83 -12.80 15.07
N ALA A 103 -7.78 -13.70 14.88
CA ALA A 103 -9.15 -13.51 15.32
C ALA A 103 -9.23 -13.29 16.84
N GLY A 104 -9.89 -12.20 17.25
CA GLY A 104 -10.10 -11.85 18.66
C GLY A 104 -8.86 -11.33 19.41
N THR A 105 -7.76 -11.08 18.72
CA THR A 105 -6.53 -10.56 19.33
C THR A 105 -5.77 -9.63 18.36
N THR A 106 -4.88 -8.80 18.91
CA THR A 106 -3.96 -8.00 18.09
C THR A 106 -2.82 -8.88 17.56
N CYS A 107 -2.46 -8.69 16.30
CA CYS A 107 -1.25 -9.27 15.70
C CYS A 107 -0.26 -8.19 15.29
N LEU A 108 1.02 -8.48 15.46
CA LEU A 108 2.13 -7.64 15.03
C LEU A 108 2.96 -8.38 13.97
N ILE A 109 3.46 -7.67 12.96
CA ILE A 109 4.39 -8.22 11.97
C ILE A 109 5.77 -8.31 12.64
N THR A 110 6.32 -9.52 12.79
CA THR A 110 7.62 -9.74 13.45
C THR A 110 8.76 -9.88 12.48
N VAL A 111 8.51 -10.40 11.28
CA VAL A 111 9.49 -10.60 10.22
C VAL A 111 8.85 -10.25 8.88
N ILE A 112 9.58 -9.53 8.03
CA ILE A 112 9.28 -9.42 6.58
C ILE A 112 10.39 -10.22 5.89
N TYR A 113 10.01 -11.35 5.27
CA TYR A 113 10.99 -12.26 4.68
C TYR A 113 11.56 -11.69 3.39
N ASP A 114 12.80 -12.05 3.13
CA ASP A 114 13.47 -11.78 1.86
C ASP A 114 13.22 -12.94 0.88
N GLN A 115 12.64 -12.64 -0.25
CA GLN A 115 12.32 -13.62 -1.28
C GLN A 115 13.49 -13.87 -2.25
N SER A 116 14.60 -13.12 -2.16
CA SER A 116 15.75 -13.23 -3.06
C SER A 116 16.61 -14.48 -2.82
N GLY A 117 16.36 -15.20 -1.73
CA GLY A 117 17.17 -16.33 -1.30
C GLY A 117 18.48 -15.95 -0.57
N ARG A 118 18.74 -14.66 -0.36
CA ARG A 118 19.93 -14.18 0.34
C ARG A 118 19.75 -14.01 1.85
N ASN A 119 18.54 -14.25 2.35
CA ASN A 119 18.14 -14.11 3.76
C ASN A 119 18.30 -12.68 4.31
N ASN A 120 18.07 -11.68 3.49
CA ASN A 120 18.09 -10.26 3.86
C ASN A 120 16.76 -9.81 4.51
N ARG A 121 16.14 -10.69 5.30
CA ARG A 121 14.87 -10.43 5.99
C ARG A 121 14.95 -9.22 6.91
N LEU A 122 13.84 -8.50 7.04
CA LEU A 122 13.68 -7.37 7.96
C LEU A 122 13.04 -7.85 9.26
N THR A 123 13.58 -7.37 10.38
CA THR A 123 13.08 -7.63 11.74
C THR A 123 12.95 -6.32 12.50
N GLN A 124 12.41 -6.36 13.70
CA GLN A 124 12.29 -5.18 14.58
C GLN A 124 13.61 -4.41 14.64
N ALA A 125 13.58 -3.10 14.38
CA ALA A 125 14.78 -2.27 14.38
C ALA A 125 15.35 -2.12 15.80
N PRO A 126 16.66 -2.36 16.00
CA PRO A 126 17.32 -2.12 17.27
C PRO A 126 17.59 -0.63 17.47
N PRO A 127 17.85 -0.17 18.72
CA PRO A 127 18.26 1.21 18.99
C PRO A 127 19.55 1.57 18.24
N GLY A 128 19.67 2.83 17.86
CA GLY A 128 20.79 3.40 17.13
C GLY A 128 21.21 4.76 17.64
N GLY A 129 21.28 5.75 16.75
CA GLY A 129 21.39 7.16 17.07
C GLY A 129 20.18 7.63 17.87
N PHE A 130 19.01 7.13 17.48
CA PHE A 130 17.75 7.31 18.22
C PHE A 130 17.26 5.98 18.79
N GLN A 131 16.34 6.05 19.73
CA GLN A 131 15.71 4.91 20.39
C GLN A 131 14.22 4.87 20.05
N GLY A 132 13.72 3.68 19.78
CA GLY A 132 12.30 3.41 19.65
C GLY A 132 11.60 3.27 21.01
N PRO A 133 10.26 3.24 21.02
CA PRO A 133 9.47 3.20 22.25
C PRO A 133 9.33 1.80 22.87
N ALA A 134 9.72 0.74 22.19
CA ALA A 134 9.63 -0.62 22.73
C ALA A 134 10.75 -0.92 23.74
N ALA A 135 10.58 -2.00 24.51
CA ALA A 135 11.53 -2.41 25.54
C ALA A 135 12.95 -2.53 24.98
N GLY A 136 13.95 -2.03 25.72
CA GLY A 136 15.35 -2.02 25.30
C GLY A 136 15.69 -0.99 24.23
N GLY A 137 14.80 -0.01 23.98
CA GLY A 137 14.99 1.03 22.97
C GLY A 137 14.76 0.57 21.53
N TYR A 138 14.20 -0.63 21.35
CA TYR A 138 13.77 -1.11 20.03
C TYR A 138 12.57 -0.31 19.51
N ASP A 139 12.38 -0.30 18.20
CA ASP A 139 11.18 0.26 17.59
C ASP A 139 9.97 -0.64 17.84
N ASN A 140 8.77 -0.09 17.69
CA ASN A 140 7.56 -0.89 17.68
C ASN A 140 7.48 -1.76 16.41
N LEU A 141 6.80 -2.88 16.53
CA LEU A 141 6.37 -3.68 15.38
C LEU A 141 5.03 -3.13 14.83
N ALA A 142 4.85 -3.19 13.53
CA ALA A 142 3.61 -2.76 12.88
C ALA A 142 2.43 -3.69 13.21
N ASN A 143 1.24 -3.11 13.40
CA ASN A 143 0.00 -3.85 13.51
C ASN A 143 -0.32 -4.54 12.17
N ALA A 144 -0.44 -5.85 12.18
CA ALA A 144 -0.58 -6.67 10.98
C ALA A 144 -1.91 -6.46 10.23
N THR A 145 -2.91 -5.85 10.85
CA THR A 145 -4.24 -5.62 10.25
C THR A 145 -4.53 -4.15 9.94
N ALA A 146 -3.58 -3.24 10.21
CA ALA A 146 -3.80 -1.80 10.12
C ALA A 146 -3.88 -1.25 8.68
N ALA A 147 -3.36 -1.97 7.68
CA ALA A 147 -3.36 -1.53 6.29
C ALA A 147 -3.97 -2.57 5.33
N PRO A 148 -5.26 -2.89 5.43
CA PRO A 148 -5.93 -3.82 4.52
C PRO A 148 -6.09 -3.20 3.13
N ILE A 149 -5.77 -4.00 2.10
CA ILE A 149 -5.90 -3.67 0.69
C ILE A 149 -6.40 -4.88 -0.09
N SER A 150 -6.59 -4.69 -1.40
CA SER A 150 -6.80 -5.76 -2.36
C SER A 150 -5.69 -5.76 -3.41
N VAL A 151 -5.22 -6.94 -3.80
CA VAL A 151 -4.28 -7.15 -4.92
C VAL A 151 -4.85 -8.23 -5.81
N GLY A 152 -5.10 -7.92 -7.08
CA GLY A 152 -5.73 -8.86 -8.02
C GLY A 152 -7.08 -9.41 -7.53
N GLY A 153 -7.85 -8.60 -6.79
CA GLY A 153 -9.13 -9.00 -6.18
C GLY A 153 -9.00 -9.80 -4.87
N HIS A 154 -7.80 -10.14 -4.41
CA HIS A 154 -7.57 -10.85 -3.16
C HIS A 154 -7.17 -9.88 -2.04
N LYS A 155 -7.72 -10.09 -0.84
CA LYS A 155 -7.33 -9.34 0.35
C LYS A 155 -5.85 -9.54 0.67
N ALA A 156 -5.17 -8.47 1.03
CA ALA A 156 -3.81 -8.46 1.53
C ALA A 156 -3.64 -7.34 2.58
N TYR A 157 -2.49 -7.30 3.24
CA TYR A 157 -2.17 -6.29 4.23
C TYR A 157 -0.81 -5.66 3.93
N GLY A 158 -0.73 -4.32 4.02
CA GLY A 158 0.53 -3.58 4.03
C GLY A 158 1.15 -3.48 5.41
N VAL A 159 2.35 -2.94 5.47
CA VAL A 159 3.06 -2.59 6.72
C VAL A 159 2.74 -1.14 7.06
N TYR A 160 1.88 -0.95 8.06
CA TYR A 160 1.50 0.38 8.56
C TYR A 160 2.56 0.88 9.53
N ILE A 161 3.31 1.90 9.13
CA ILE A 161 4.33 2.56 9.95
C ILE A 161 3.71 3.78 10.63
N ALA A 162 3.60 3.72 11.95
CA ALA A 162 3.33 4.86 12.82
C ALA A 162 4.66 5.38 13.40
N PRO A 163 4.74 6.62 13.87
CA PRO A 163 5.93 7.11 14.58
C PRO A 163 6.36 6.14 15.68
N GLY A 164 7.64 5.81 15.74
CA GLY A 164 8.20 4.82 16.64
C GLY A 164 8.17 3.37 16.11
N THR A 165 7.74 3.13 14.88
CA THR A 165 7.69 1.80 14.26
C THR A 165 8.75 1.67 13.18
N GLY A 166 9.53 0.59 13.17
CA GLY A 166 10.57 0.39 12.17
C GLY A 166 11.13 -1.02 12.09
N TYR A 167 11.70 -1.32 10.94
CA TYR A 167 12.32 -2.62 10.62
C TYR A 167 13.73 -2.42 10.06
N ARG A 168 14.62 -3.36 10.39
CA ARG A 168 16.02 -3.24 9.97
C ARG A 168 16.70 -4.61 9.84
N ASN A 169 17.74 -4.65 8.99
CA ASN A 169 18.72 -5.73 8.92
C ASN A 169 20.12 -5.13 8.76
N ASN A 170 20.95 -5.27 9.81
CA ASN A 170 22.33 -4.79 9.81
C ASN A 170 23.35 -5.83 9.26
N ASN A 171 22.91 -7.08 9.04
CA ASN A 171 23.75 -8.19 8.56
C ASN A 171 23.22 -8.73 7.24
N THR A 172 23.43 -8.00 6.16
CA THR A 172 22.94 -8.33 4.84
C THR A 172 23.96 -9.11 4.01
N ASN A 173 23.49 -9.72 2.93
CA ASN A 173 24.30 -10.47 1.98
C ASN A 173 24.08 -9.94 0.55
N GLY A 174 25.16 -9.37 -0.04
CA GLY A 174 25.16 -8.93 -1.43
C GLY A 174 24.45 -7.59 -1.70
N VAL A 175 24.08 -6.83 -0.66
CA VAL A 175 23.65 -5.45 -0.78
C VAL A 175 24.85 -4.56 -1.10
N ALA A 176 24.67 -3.56 -1.92
CA ALA A 176 25.73 -2.66 -2.37
C ALA A 176 26.44 -1.97 -1.21
N THR A 177 27.75 -1.85 -1.31
CA THR A 177 28.62 -1.13 -0.35
C THR A 177 29.54 -0.17 -1.11
N GLY A 178 30.00 0.88 -0.44
CA GLY A 178 30.82 1.91 -1.05
C GLY A 178 30.09 2.59 -2.22
N ASP A 179 30.76 2.71 -3.34
CA ASP A 179 30.21 3.34 -4.54
C ASP A 179 29.62 2.32 -5.54
N GLN A 180 29.36 1.07 -5.13
CA GLN A 180 28.77 0.05 -5.99
C GLN A 180 27.39 0.47 -6.49
N PRO A 181 27.05 0.19 -7.77
CA PRO A 181 25.74 0.53 -8.29
C PRO A 181 24.64 -0.35 -7.68
N GLU A 182 23.50 0.25 -7.44
CA GLU A 182 22.26 -0.40 -7.00
C GLU A 182 21.03 0.30 -7.54
N GLY A 183 19.90 -0.35 -7.48
CA GLY A 183 18.58 0.21 -7.70
C GLY A 183 17.60 -0.32 -6.68
N MET A 184 16.55 0.43 -6.44
CA MET A 184 15.47 0.00 -5.56
C MET A 184 14.14 0.59 -5.99
N TYR A 185 13.07 -0.17 -5.78
CA TYR A 185 11.72 0.40 -5.82
C TYR A 185 10.96 0.00 -4.56
N ALA A 186 9.94 0.77 -4.25
CA ALA A 186 8.93 0.43 -3.26
C ALA A 186 7.54 0.89 -3.73
N ILE A 187 6.50 0.17 -3.26
CA ILE A 187 5.11 0.60 -3.38
C ILE A 187 4.68 1.11 -2.03
N PHE A 188 4.29 2.39 -2.00
CA PHE A 188 3.83 3.10 -0.80
C PHE A 188 2.38 3.55 -0.92
N ASP A 189 1.76 3.86 0.22
CA ASP A 189 0.55 4.69 0.26
C ASP A 189 0.95 6.17 0.14
N GLY A 190 0.78 6.75 -1.04
CA GLY A 190 1.10 8.15 -1.29
C GLY A 190 0.21 9.15 -0.55
N THR A 191 -0.79 8.67 0.18
CA THR A 191 -1.70 9.48 0.99
C THR A 191 -1.47 9.35 2.50
N HIS A 192 -0.56 8.43 2.93
CA HIS A 192 -0.18 8.22 4.31
C HIS A 192 1.28 8.61 4.53
N TYR A 193 1.51 9.83 4.97
CA TYR A 193 2.83 10.43 5.19
C TYR A 193 2.78 11.53 6.27
N ASN A 194 3.93 12.00 6.70
CA ASN A 194 4.09 13.22 7.51
C ASN A 194 5.42 13.91 7.18
N GLY A 195 5.71 15.01 7.88
CA GLY A 195 6.99 15.71 7.82
C GLY A 195 7.99 15.25 8.88
N GLY A 196 7.85 14.04 9.40
CA GLY A 196 8.82 13.42 10.30
C GLY A 196 9.96 12.75 9.53
N CYS A 197 11.11 12.59 10.16
CA CYS A 197 12.22 11.81 9.61
C CYS A 197 12.26 10.44 10.25
N CYS A 198 12.48 9.38 9.47
CA CYS A 198 12.39 9.31 8.03
C CYS A 198 11.53 8.09 7.67
N PHE A 199 10.71 8.17 6.65
CA PHE A 199 10.02 6.98 6.12
C PHE A 199 10.81 6.51 4.91
N ASP A 200 11.83 5.67 5.19
CA ASP A 200 12.77 5.19 4.20
C ASP A 200 12.62 3.70 3.93
N TYR A 201 13.04 3.30 2.73
CA TYR A 201 13.29 1.92 2.35
C TYR A 201 14.54 1.87 1.49
N GLY A 202 15.56 1.15 1.94
CA GLY A 202 16.79 1.00 1.16
C GLY A 202 18.04 0.73 1.99
N ASN A 203 19.18 1.12 1.43
CA ASN A 203 20.53 0.90 1.96
C ASN A 203 20.85 1.91 3.08
N ALA A 204 21.39 1.45 4.18
CA ALA A 204 21.71 2.27 5.35
C ALA A 204 22.97 1.80 6.08
N GLU A 205 23.32 2.49 7.16
CA GLU A 205 24.45 2.20 8.04
C GLU A 205 24.25 0.92 8.83
N ARG A 206 25.31 0.13 9.00
CA ARG A 206 25.28 -1.14 9.72
C ARG A 206 25.19 -1.02 11.22
N ASN A 207 25.52 0.11 11.78
CA ASN A 207 25.52 0.35 13.23
C ASN A 207 24.30 1.13 13.73
N SER A 208 23.33 1.44 12.84
CA SER A 208 22.14 2.25 13.14
C SER A 208 22.49 3.68 13.62
N ARG A 209 23.57 4.26 13.12
CA ARG A 209 24.05 5.60 13.49
C ARG A 209 24.49 6.36 12.25
N ASP A 210 24.34 7.67 12.30
CA ASP A 210 24.94 8.57 11.31
C ASP A 210 26.46 8.36 11.25
N ASN A 211 26.95 7.88 10.12
CA ASN A 211 28.37 7.68 9.83
C ASN A 211 28.91 8.72 8.83
N GLY A 212 28.12 9.73 8.51
CA GLY A 212 28.49 10.86 7.65
C GLY A 212 27.94 10.76 6.23
N ASN A 213 28.19 11.82 5.49
CA ASN A 213 27.65 11.99 4.14
C ASN A 213 27.94 10.79 3.22
N GLY A 214 26.91 10.30 2.54
CA GLY A 214 27.03 9.25 1.53
C GLY A 214 27.12 7.82 2.06
N THR A 215 26.85 7.57 3.35
CA THR A 215 26.91 6.24 3.97
C THR A 215 25.63 5.42 3.77
N MET A 216 24.55 6.05 3.31
CA MET A 216 23.32 5.37 2.91
C MET A 216 22.83 5.79 1.53
N GLU A 217 21.92 5.03 0.94
CA GLU A 217 21.12 5.37 -0.23
C GLU A 217 19.78 4.66 -0.11
N ALA A 218 18.74 5.41 0.25
CA ALA A 218 17.40 4.88 0.44
C ALA A 218 16.35 5.74 -0.25
N ILE A 219 15.20 5.14 -0.57
CA ILE A 219 14.01 5.90 -0.99
C ILE A 219 13.43 6.54 0.26
N TYR A 220 13.38 7.87 0.30
CA TYR A 220 12.58 8.64 1.24
C TYR A 220 11.22 8.98 0.62
N PHE A 221 10.16 8.90 1.44
CA PHE A 221 8.84 9.40 1.06
C PHE A 221 8.19 10.20 2.20
N GLY A 222 7.86 11.46 1.93
CA GLY A 222 7.25 12.35 2.92
C GLY A 222 7.26 13.81 2.47
N ASN A 223 6.99 14.75 3.38
CA ASN A 223 6.95 16.17 3.05
C ASN A 223 7.81 17.05 3.97
N ILE A 224 8.88 16.49 4.54
CA ILE A 224 9.88 17.26 5.28
C ILE A 224 10.65 18.19 4.32
N LYS A 225 11.00 19.39 4.78
CA LYS A 225 11.68 20.40 3.96
C LYS A 225 13.05 20.85 4.50
N VAL A 226 13.47 20.24 5.61
CA VAL A 226 14.68 20.71 6.32
C VAL A 226 15.94 20.50 5.52
N TRP A 227 16.07 19.36 4.82
CA TRP A 227 17.27 19.00 4.07
C TRP A 227 17.11 19.17 2.56
N GLY A 228 15.96 18.78 2.01
CA GLY A 228 15.66 18.90 0.60
C GLY A 228 14.17 18.82 0.33
N TYR A 229 13.74 19.25 -0.86
CA TYR A 229 12.33 19.20 -1.25
C TYR A 229 12.15 19.38 -2.76
N GLY A 230 11.01 18.91 -3.26
CA GLY A 230 10.57 19.10 -4.64
C GLY A 230 9.53 20.22 -4.78
N ALA A 231 8.87 20.27 -5.92
CA ALA A 231 7.83 21.24 -6.24
C ALA A 231 6.55 21.00 -5.45
N GLY A 232 5.83 22.06 -5.11
CA GLY A 232 4.59 22.01 -4.37
C GLY A 232 4.77 21.85 -2.85
N ASN A 233 3.83 21.16 -2.22
CA ASN A 233 3.80 20.97 -0.76
C ASN A 233 4.20 19.55 -0.32
N GLY A 234 4.65 18.72 -1.24
CA GLY A 234 4.88 17.28 -1.03
C GLY A 234 3.56 16.49 -0.95
N PRO A 235 3.63 15.20 -0.67
CA PRO A 235 4.88 14.46 -0.43
C PRO A 235 5.71 14.29 -1.70
N TRP A 236 7.00 14.01 -1.51
CA TRP A 236 7.97 13.78 -2.58
C TRP A 236 8.64 12.43 -2.43
N ILE A 237 9.11 11.88 -3.55
CA ILE A 237 10.07 10.79 -3.59
C ILE A 237 11.46 11.42 -3.63
N MET A 238 12.28 11.20 -2.62
CA MET A 238 13.65 11.70 -2.57
C MET A 238 14.61 10.55 -2.25
N ALA A 239 15.91 10.79 -2.42
CA ALA A 239 16.91 9.89 -1.87
C ALA A 239 17.41 10.41 -0.53
N ASP A 240 17.39 9.55 0.50
CA ASP A 240 18.16 9.76 1.72
C ASP A 240 19.58 9.22 1.49
N LEU A 241 20.54 10.11 1.56
CA LEU A 241 21.97 9.80 1.31
C LEU A 241 22.82 9.97 2.58
N GLU A 242 22.21 10.03 3.73
CA GLU A 242 22.70 10.44 5.05
C GLU A 242 23.12 11.92 5.08
N ASN A 243 22.74 12.61 6.14
CA ASN A 243 22.94 14.06 6.31
C ASN A 243 22.34 14.93 5.19
N GLY A 244 21.37 14.38 4.43
CA GLY A 244 20.66 15.10 3.40
C GLY A 244 19.66 14.24 2.65
N LEU A 245 18.44 14.78 2.53
CA LEU A 245 17.42 14.28 1.62
C LEU A 245 17.54 15.03 0.30
N PHE A 246 17.71 14.31 -0.81
CA PHE A 246 17.95 14.91 -2.10
C PHE A 246 16.82 14.61 -3.08
N SER A 247 16.30 15.66 -3.70
CA SER A 247 15.36 15.58 -4.82
C SER A 247 16.05 15.78 -6.19
N GLY A 248 17.36 16.11 -6.19
CA GLY A 248 18.17 16.35 -7.37
C GLY A 248 19.61 16.71 -7.00
N VAL A 249 20.36 17.28 -7.95
CA VAL A 249 21.74 17.71 -7.70
C VAL A 249 21.83 18.86 -6.70
N ASN A 250 20.81 19.72 -6.68
CA ASN A 250 20.71 20.80 -5.70
C ASN A 250 20.31 20.22 -4.35
N GLN A 251 21.06 20.55 -3.31
CA GLN A 251 20.84 20.03 -1.96
C GLN A 251 19.55 20.51 -1.26
N HIS A 252 18.81 21.48 -1.86
CA HIS A 252 17.59 22.02 -1.23
C HIS A 252 16.35 21.88 -2.09
N TYR A 253 16.42 22.06 -3.41
CA TYR A 253 15.24 22.16 -4.26
C TYR A 253 15.44 21.59 -5.66
N ASN A 254 14.45 20.82 -6.12
CA ASN A 254 14.30 20.40 -7.50
C ASN A 254 12.88 20.70 -8.01
N ALA A 255 12.74 21.61 -8.95
CA ALA A 255 11.44 21.97 -9.55
C ALA A 255 10.80 20.82 -10.35
N ASN A 256 11.59 19.83 -10.77
CA ASN A 256 11.14 18.69 -11.56
C ASN A 256 10.72 17.49 -10.71
N ASP A 257 10.93 17.53 -9.38
CA ASP A 257 10.44 16.51 -8.45
C ASP A 257 9.06 16.94 -7.94
N PRO A 258 7.96 16.39 -8.47
CA PRO A 258 6.62 16.87 -8.16
C PRO A 258 6.13 16.34 -6.81
N SER A 259 5.22 17.07 -6.18
CA SER A 259 4.35 16.47 -5.16
C SER A 259 3.55 15.31 -5.78
N ILE A 260 3.61 14.12 -5.17
CA ILE A 260 3.00 12.90 -5.70
C ILE A 260 2.29 12.12 -4.59
N SER A 261 0.96 11.98 -4.69
CA SER A 261 0.11 11.42 -3.63
C SER A 261 -0.88 10.37 -4.15
N HIS A 262 -0.47 9.55 -5.13
CA HIS A 262 -1.29 8.42 -5.58
C HIS A 262 -1.55 7.46 -4.40
N ARG A 263 -2.78 6.94 -4.29
CA ARG A 263 -3.13 5.99 -3.21
C ARG A 263 -2.17 4.80 -3.15
N PHE A 264 -1.75 4.30 -4.31
CA PHE A 264 -0.65 3.35 -4.46
C PHE A 264 0.40 3.97 -5.35
N LEU A 265 1.57 4.21 -4.79
CA LEU A 265 2.65 4.95 -5.40
C LEU A 265 3.84 4.03 -5.66
N THR A 266 4.33 3.98 -6.91
CA THR A 266 5.63 3.41 -7.21
C THR A 266 6.70 4.48 -7.03
N ALA A 267 7.65 4.24 -6.13
CA ALA A 267 8.82 5.07 -5.89
C ALA A 267 10.08 4.30 -6.29
N ILE A 268 10.99 4.94 -7.01
CA ILE A 268 12.25 4.34 -7.48
C ILE A 268 13.39 5.30 -7.19
N VAL A 269 14.47 4.77 -6.60
CA VAL A 269 15.79 5.39 -6.53
C VAL A 269 16.81 4.40 -7.05
N LYS A 270 17.77 4.86 -7.84
CA LYS A 270 18.92 4.09 -8.30
C LYS A 270 20.16 4.93 -8.33
N GLY A 271 21.29 4.34 -7.98
CA GLY A 271 22.55 5.03 -7.92
C GLY A 271 23.74 4.17 -8.39
N GLY A 272 24.78 4.87 -8.81
CA GLY A 272 26.05 4.31 -9.22
C GLY A 272 27.16 5.38 -9.12
N PRO A 273 28.40 5.08 -9.56
CA PRO A 273 29.49 6.03 -9.50
C PRO A 273 29.13 7.35 -10.21
N ASN A 274 29.12 8.43 -9.44
CA ASN A 274 28.77 9.80 -9.87
C ASN A 274 27.46 9.94 -10.67
N ARG A 275 26.49 9.03 -10.45
CA ARG A 275 25.17 9.08 -11.10
C ARG A 275 24.09 8.56 -10.17
N TRP A 276 22.90 9.17 -10.22
CA TRP A 276 21.71 8.66 -9.55
C TRP A 276 20.45 9.21 -10.21
N ALA A 277 19.33 8.55 -9.93
CA ALA A 277 18.04 8.94 -10.49
C ALA A 277 16.89 8.69 -9.50
N ILE A 278 15.85 9.53 -9.62
CA ILE A 278 14.54 9.37 -8.99
C ILE A 278 13.50 9.16 -10.09
N ARG A 279 12.65 8.15 -9.92
CA ARG A 279 11.48 7.95 -10.76
C ARG A 279 10.27 7.62 -9.91
N GLY A 280 9.08 7.91 -10.41
CA GLY A 280 7.84 7.62 -9.70
C GLY A 280 6.62 7.62 -10.58
N GLY A 281 5.54 7.03 -10.09
CA GLY A 281 4.27 6.93 -10.81
C GLY A 281 3.16 6.29 -10.01
N ASN A 282 1.99 6.18 -10.64
CA ASN A 282 0.84 5.50 -10.06
C ASN A 282 1.00 3.97 -10.20
N ALA A 283 1.02 3.25 -9.08
CA ALA A 283 1.10 1.78 -9.09
C ALA A 283 -0.17 1.09 -9.63
N GLN A 284 -1.26 1.84 -9.85
CA GLN A 284 -2.52 1.30 -10.38
C GLN A 284 -2.66 1.48 -11.90
N SER A 285 -1.91 2.40 -12.51
CA SER A 285 -2.05 2.71 -13.93
C SER A 285 -0.89 3.53 -14.47
N GLY A 286 -0.60 3.40 -15.77
CA GLY A 286 0.42 4.21 -16.44
C GLY A 286 1.85 3.76 -16.17
N GLY A 287 2.80 4.57 -16.61
CA GLY A 287 4.24 4.37 -16.46
C GLY A 287 4.80 5.13 -15.27
N VAL A 288 6.13 5.08 -15.11
CA VAL A 288 6.88 5.94 -14.21
C VAL A 288 7.51 7.09 -14.97
N SER A 289 7.52 8.28 -14.37
CA SER A 289 8.22 9.46 -14.85
C SER A 289 9.57 9.60 -14.16
N THR A 290 10.54 10.22 -14.84
CA THR A 290 11.83 10.56 -14.25
C THR A 290 11.76 11.99 -13.70
N PHE A 291 12.07 12.15 -12.40
CA PHE A 291 12.09 13.43 -11.70
C PHE A 291 13.50 13.99 -11.59
N TYR A 292 14.48 13.10 -11.54
CA TYR A 292 15.90 13.41 -11.65
C TYR A 292 16.66 12.24 -12.30
N ASP A 293 17.60 12.53 -13.15
CA ASP A 293 18.64 11.61 -13.62
C ASP A 293 19.89 12.45 -13.93
N GLY A 294 20.96 12.26 -13.16
CA GLY A 294 22.14 13.08 -13.29
C GLY A 294 23.26 12.71 -12.30
N VAL A 295 24.18 13.64 -12.12
CA VAL A 295 25.33 13.47 -11.21
C VAL A 295 24.91 13.48 -9.75
N ARG A 296 25.73 12.90 -8.88
CA ARG A 296 25.57 12.96 -7.42
C ARG A 296 25.49 14.42 -6.94
N PRO A 297 24.87 14.67 -5.78
CA PRO A 297 24.77 16.01 -5.23
C PRO A 297 26.13 16.70 -5.14
N ASN A 298 26.18 17.97 -5.51
CA ASN A 298 27.42 18.77 -5.48
C ASN A 298 27.75 19.23 -4.05
N VAL A 299 27.91 18.26 -3.15
CA VAL A 299 28.30 18.43 -1.74
C VAL A 299 29.35 17.38 -1.41
N ALA A 300 30.37 17.76 -0.62
CA ALA A 300 31.45 16.83 -0.25
C ALA A 300 30.89 15.61 0.50
N GLY A 301 31.35 14.42 0.11
CA GLY A 301 31.00 13.15 0.75
C GLY A 301 29.99 12.29 0.00
N TYR A 302 29.30 12.82 -1.04
CA TYR A 302 28.36 12.06 -1.84
C TYR A 302 28.93 11.50 -3.16
N ASN A 303 30.17 11.79 -3.46
CA ASN A 303 30.88 11.25 -4.61
C ASN A 303 32.38 11.06 -4.30
N PRO A 304 32.89 9.82 -4.21
CA PRO A 304 32.16 8.56 -4.24
C PRO A 304 31.28 8.35 -2.99
N MET A 305 30.20 7.55 -3.16
CA MET A 305 29.37 7.09 -2.03
C MET A 305 30.16 6.12 -1.14
N LYS A 306 29.69 5.97 0.11
CA LYS A 306 30.31 5.10 1.13
C LYS A 306 29.26 4.16 1.77
N LYS A 307 28.28 3.73 0.99
CA LYS A 307 27.17 2.88 1.44
C LYS A 307 27.65 1.71 2.27
N GLU A 308 26.92 1.34 3.32
CA GLU A 308 27.33 0.29 4.23
C GLU A 308 26.55 -1.01 4.06
N GLY A 309 25.40 -0.98 3.40
CA GLY A 309 24.68 -2.18 2.99
C GLY A 309 23.75 -2.78 4.04
N ALA A 310 23.38 -2.09 5.12
CA ALA A 310 22.21 -2.47 5.90
C ALA A 310 20.91 -2.19 5.11
N ILE A 311 19.77 -2.74 5.54
CA ILE A 311 18.47 -2.47 4.94
C ILE A 311 17.53 -1.95 6.01
N ILE A 312 16.81 -0.87 5.72
CA ILE A 312 15.82 -0.25 6.59
C ILE A 312 14.45 -0.19 5.95
N LEU A 313 13.41 -0.10 6.79
CA LEU A 313 12.05 0.19 6.39
C LEU A 313 11.34 1.00 7.47
N GLY A 314 10.87 2.20 7.10
CA GLY A 314 10.03 3.07 7.92
C GLY A 314 10.78 3.91 8.95
N ILE A 315 12.09 3.94 8.88
CA ILE A 315 13.03 4.67 9.75
C ILE A 315 14.19 5.22 8.93
N GLY A 316 14.88 6.23 9.46
CA GLY A 316 16.14 6.71 8.89
C GLY A 316 17.35 5.82 9.20
N GLY A 317 18.49 6.10 8.57
CA GLY A 317 19.73 5.35 8.71
C GLY A 317 20.24 5.30 10.16
N ASP A 318 20.15 6.40 10.86
CA ASP A 318 20.51 6.58 12.27
C ASP A 318 19.45 6.10 13.28
N ASN A 319 18.40 5.45 12.80
CA ASN A 319 17.20 5.01 13.54
C ASN A 319 16.26 6.16 13.95
N SER A 320 16.22 7.27 13.20
CA SER A 320 15.20 8.30 13.38
C SER A 320 13.80 7.74 13.09
N VAL A 321 12.87 7.86 14.08
CA VAL A 321 11.62 7.09 14.14
C VAL A 321 10.36 7.97 14.12
N GLY A 322 10.47 9.24 13.70
CA GLY A 322 9.37 10.21 13.74
C GLY A 322 8.40 10.15 12.57
N ALA A 323 8.71 9.34 11.56
CA ALA A 323 7.95 9.27 10.32
C ALA A 323 6.72 8.36 10.41
N ARG A 324 5.81 8.53 9.43
CA ARG A 324 4.71 7.63 9.14
C ARG A 324 4.61 7.34 7.66
N GLY A 325 4.10 6.16 7.33
CA GLY A 325 3.87 5.73 5.97
C GLY A 325 3.28 4.32 5.92
N THR A 326 2.99 3.83 4.73
CA THR A 326 2.59 2.44 4.53
C THR A 326 3.38 1.85 3.38
N PHE A 327 4.00 0.72 3.62
CA PHE A 327 4.77 -0.07 2.66
C PHE A 327 3.97 -1.30 2.24
N TYR A 328 4.01 -1.66 0.97
CA TYR A 328 3.35 -2.84 0.43
C TYR A 328 4.33 -3.88 -0.10
N GLU A 329 5.27 -3.46 -0.95
CA GLU A 329 6.37 -4.26 -1.49
C GLU A 329 7.54 -3.37 -1.87
N GLY A 330 8.74 -3.94 -1.92
CA GLY A 330 9.93 -3.27 -2.40
C GLY A 330 11.08 -4.26 -2.65
N VAL A 331 12.00 -3.86 -3.50
CA VAL A 331 13.21 -4.63 -3.81
C VAL A 331 14.44 -3.76 -3.81
N MET A 332 15.58 -4.39 -3.64
CA MET A 332 16.90 -3.82 -3.93
C MET A 332 17.62 -4.72 -4.92
N THR A 333 18.34 -4.13 -5.87
CA THR A 333 19.03 -4.85 -6.96
C THR A 333 20.54 -4.71 -6.86
N SER A 334 21.24 -5.68 -7.42
CA SER A 334 22.67 -5.54 -7.75
C SER A 334 22.77 -4.82 -9.10
N GLY A 335 23.51 -3.72 -9.15
CA GLY A 335 23.67 -2.93 -10.38
C GLY A 335 22.59 -1.86 -10.59
N TYR A 336 22.84 -0.97 -11.54
CA TYR A 336 21.99 0.16 -11.92
C TYR A 336 20.97 -0.28 -12.99
N PRO A 337 19.69 -0.48 -12.69
CA PRO A 337 18.70 -0.95 -13.66
C PRO A 337 18.51 0.05 -14.81
N SER A 338 18.28 -0.47 -16.01
CA SER A 338 17.88 0.37 -17.13
C SER A 338 16.45 0.88 -16.98
N ASP A 339 16.13 2.02 -17.55
CA ASP A 339 14.78 2.56 -17.59
C ASP A 339 13.80 1.59 -18.25
N ALA A 340 14.25 0.84 -19.26
CA ALA A 340 13.44 -0.19 -19.91
C ALA A 340 13.05 -1.31 -18.94
N THR A 341 14.00 -1.77 -18.11
CA THR A 341 13.75 -2.77 -17.06
C THR A 341 12.75 -2.24 -16.03
N GLU A 342 12.94 -1.01 -15.54
CA GLU A 342 12.02 -0.39 -14.58
C GLU A 342 10.62 -0.15 -15.15
N ASN A 343 10.51 0.22 -16.43
CA ASN A 343 9.21 0.33 -17.10
C ASN A 343 8.51 -1.03 -17.21
N ALA A 344 9.24 -2.12 -17.45
CA ALA A 344 8.68 -3.47 -17.45
C ALA A 344 8.24 -3.90 -16.04
N VAL A 345 9.00 -3.55 -14.99
CA VAL A 345 8.62 -3.74 -13.58
C VAL A 345 7.35 -2.94 -13.26
N GLN A 346 7.25 -1.69 -13.66
CA GLN A 346 6.05 -0.88 -13.48
C GLN A 346 4.83 -1.50 -14.16
N ALA A 347 4.97 -2.03 -15.37
CA ALA A 347 3.89 -2.74 -16.05
C ALA A 347 3.43 -3.99 -15.27
N ASN A 348 4.35 -4.73 -14.65
CA ASN A 348 4.03 -5.84 -13.75
C ASN A 348 3.31 -5.36 -12.48
N ILE A 349 3.75 -4.24 -11.89
CA ILE A 349 3.11 -3.63 -10.71
C ILE A 349 1.67 -3.23 -11.04
N THR A 350 1.43 -2.54 -12.16
CA THR A 350 0.08 -2.13 -12.55
C THR A 350 -0.83 -3.34 -12.84
N ALA A 351 -0.27 -4.39 -13.44
CA ALA A 351 -0.98 -5.64 -13.69
C ALA A 351 -1.34 -6.42 -12.42
N ALA A 352 -0.63 -6.19 -11.30
CA ALA A 352 -0.95 -6.81 -10.02
C ALA A 352 -2.31 -6.36 -9.44
N GLY A 353 -2.83 -5.20 -9.88
CA GLY A 353 -4.18 -4.75 -9.54
C GLY A 353 -4.32 -4.35 -8.08
N TYR A 354 -3.42 -3.49 -7.59
CA TYR A 354 -3.56 -2.84 -6.27
C TYR A 354 -4.84 -2.03 -6.20
N ALA A 355 -5.65 -2.25 -5.18
CA ALA A 355 -6.88 -1.52 -4.93
C ALA A 355 -7.14 -1.37 -3.43
N THR A 356 -7.92 -0.36 -3.06
CA THR A 356 -8.41 -0.23 -1.68
C THR A 356 -9.35 -1.40 -1.36
N SER A 357 -9.26 -1.92 -0.14
CA SER A 357 -10.16 -2.99 0.31
C SER A 357 -11.17 -2.40 1.28
N SER A 358 -12.45 -2.56 0.98
CA SER A 358 -13.53 -2.35 1.95
C SER A 358 -13.68 -3.55 2.91
N ALA A 359 -13.00 -4.66 2.64
CA ALA A 359 -13.00 -5.84 3.51
C ALA A 359 -12.33 -5.51 4.85
N GLY A 360 -13.05 -5.66 5.94
CA GLY A 360 -12.59 -5.34 7.29
C GLY A 360 -13.08 -3.99 7.84
N THR A 361 -13.71 -3.15 7.03
CA THR A 361 -14.31 -1.91 7.55
C THR A 361 -15.59 -2.13 8.36
N GLY A 362 -16.20 -3.32 8.30
CA GLY A 362 -17.48 -3.61 8.95
C GLY A 362 -18.70 -2.98 8.28
N LEU A 363 -18.51 -2.33 7.11
CA LEU A 363 -19.54 -1.59 6.38
C LEU A 363 -20.11 -2.45 5.23
N THR A 364 -21.03 -3.33 5.55
CA THR A 364 -21.70 -4.21 4.57
C THR A 364 -23.06 -3.63 4.19
N PRO A 365 -23.38 -3.43 2.91
CA PRO A 365 -24.71 -2.99 2.48
C PRO A 365 -25.82 -3.90 3.05
N GLY A 366 -26.88 -3.27 3.56
CA GLY A 366 -27.99 -3.94 4.23
C GLY A 366 -27.85 -4.02 5.75
N THR A 367 -26.67 -3.76 6.33
CA THR A 367 -26.47 -3.75 7.79
C THR A 367 -26.72 -2.37 8.38
N ALA A 368 -27.11 -2.34 9.65
CA ALA A 368 -27.18 -1.11 10.43
C ALA A 368 -25.95 -0.97 11.32
N VAL A 369 -25.44 0.25 11.44
CA VAL A 369 -24.21 0.57 12.18
C VAL A 369 -24.31 1.91 12.91
N SER A 370 -23.43 2.12 13.88
CA SER A 370 -23.06 3.44 14.41
C SER A 370 -21.57 3.66 14.20
N LEU A 371 -21.18 4.91 13.85
CA LEU A 371 -19.81 5.29 13.51
C LEU A 371 -19.22 6.15 14.63
N ARG A 372 -18.29 5.59 15.39
CA ARG A 372 -17.68 6.21 16.57
C ARG A 372 -16.34 6.83 16.26
N ALA A 373 -16.08 8.05 16.74
CA ALA A 373 -14.80 8.72 16.61
C ALA A 373 -13.66 7.94 17.29
N THR A 374 -12.45 7.99 16.70
CA THR A 374 -11.24 7.37 17.25
C THR A 374 -10.33 8.36 17.96
N THR A 375 -10.52 9.67 17.74
CA THR A 375 -9.74 10.73 18.35
C THR A 375 -9.85 10.67 19.87
N ALA A 376 -8.72 10.75 20.58
CA ALA A 376 -8.62 10.48 22.02
C ALA A 376 -9.56 11.34 22.89
N CYS A 377 -9.85 12.59 22.48
CA CYS A 377 -10.81 13.46 23.19
C CYS A 377 -12.25 12.98 23.10
N CYS A 378 -12.59 12.17 22.09
CA CYS A 378 -13.94 12.14 21.55
C CYS A 378 -14.45 10.70 21.32
N THR A 379 -13.90 9.73 22.05
CA THR A 379 -14.17 8.28 21.90
C THR A 379 -15.56 7.84 22.37
N ASP A 380 -16.36 8.74 22.91
CA ASP A 380 -17.77 8.55 23.25
C ASP A 380 -18.74 9.19 22.25
N ARG A 381 -18.19 9.81 21.16
CA ARG A 381 -18.94 10.54 20.15
C ARG A 381 -19.13 9.71 18.89
N TYR A 382 -20.29 9.88 18.28
CA TYR A 382 -20.73 9.18 17.08
C TYR A 382 -21.20 10.17 16.01
N ILE A 383 -21.11 9.78 14.73
CA ILE A 383 -21.78 10.52 13.65
C ILE A 383 -23.27 10.53 13.94
N HIS A 384 -23.84 11.70 14.10
CA HIS A 384 -25.20 11.94 14.57
C HIS A 384 -25.84 13.08 13.79
N HIS A 385 -27.15 13.03 13.53
CA HIS A 385 -27.87 14.13 12.93
C HIS A 385 -28.87 14.79 13.89
N THR A 386 -29.05 16.09 13.73
CA THR A 386 -30.11 16.85 14.40
C THR A 386 -30.86 17.62 13.32
N GLY A 387 -32.08 17.16 13.00
CA GLY A 387 -32.75 17.62 11.79
C GLY A 387 -31.90 17.33 10.55
N SER A 388 -31.59 18.36 9.76
CA SER A 388 -30.77 18.23 8.55
C SER A 388 -29.26 18.40 8.80
N THR A 389 -28.81 18.85 9.97
CA THR A 389 -27.37 19.00 10.27
C THR A 389 -26.76 17.68 10.75
N VAL A 390 -25.51 17.43 10.39
CA VAL A 390 -24.77 16.25 10.84
C VAL A 390 -23.52 16.72 11.58
N ASP A 391 -23.40 16.26 12.82
CA ASP A 391 -22.34 16.60 13.76
C ASP A 391 -21.93 15.34 14.53
N THR A 392 -20.97 15.41 15.46
CA THR A 392 -20.74 14.34 16.43
C THR A 392 -21.49 14.60 17.73
N ALA A 393 -22.11 13.57 18.27
CA ALA A 393 -22.79 13.64 19.57
C ALA A 393 -22.37 12.48 20.48
N VAL A 394 -22.37 12.74 21.78
CA VAL A 394 -22.19 11.67 22.80
C VAL A 394 -23.45 10.82 22.83
N ILE A 395 -23.30 9.51 22.61
CA ILE A 395 -24.39 8.55 22.69
C ILE A 395 -24.01 7.42 23.65
N GLY A 396 -24.89 7.13 24.57
CA GLY A 396 -24.71 6.07 25.55
C GLY A 396 -25.99 5.28 25.84
N SER A 397 -25.91 4.33 26.77
CA SER A 397 -27.07 3.50 27.14
C SER A 397 -28.25 4.33 27.67
N GLY A 398 -27.97 5.47 28.32
CA GLY A 398 -28.98 6.40 28.86
C GLY A 398 -29.55 7.40 27.85
N SER A 399 -29.03 7.49 26.61
CA SER A 399 -29.55 8.40 25.61
C SER A 399 -30.97 8.01 25.20
N SER A 400 -31.75 9.01 24.79
CA SER A 400 -33.14 8.81 24.32
C SER A 400 -33.20 7.93 23.06
N ALA A 401 -34.34 7.33 22.78
CA ALA A 401 -34.55 6.56 21.53
C ALA A 401 -34.32 7.42 20.28
N THR A 402 -34.66 8.69 20.33
CA THR A 402 -34.42 9.65 19.23
C THR A 402 -32.92 9.85 19.00
N GLU A 403 -32.13 10.14 20.03
CA GLU A 403 -30.68 10.30 19.92
C GLU A 403 -30.00 9.04 19.41
N LYS A 404 -30.39 7.88 19.92
CA LYS A 404 -29.92 6.58 19.43
C LYS A 404 -30.25 6.36 17.96
N GLY A 405 -31.47 6.72 17.54
CA GLY A 405 -31.88 6.66 16.13
C GLY A 405 -31.06 7.59 15.24
N ASN A 406 -30.85 8.83 15.70
CA ASN A 406 -30.08 9.84 14.98
C ASN A 406 -28.59 9.47 14.80
N GLY A 407 -28.05 8.63 15.68
CA GLY A 407 -26.67 8.12 15.58
C GLY A 407 -26.55 6.72 14.97
N SER A 408 -27.61 6.22 14.37
CA SER A 408 -27.66 4.90 13.71
C SER A 408 -27.94 5.04 12.22
N TRP A 409 -27.21 4.31 11.42
CA TRP A 409 -27.21 4.41 9.96
C TRP A 409 -27.40 3.04 9.32
N THR A 410 -28.19 2.95 8.28
CA THR A 410 -28.26 1.78 7.40
C THR A 410 -27.24 1.94 6.29
N VAL A 411 -26.29 1.04 6.20
CA VAL A 411 -25.34 0.99 5.09
C VAL A 411 -26.08 0.54 3.83
N ARG A 412 -25.99 1.32 2.77
CA ARG A 412 -26.55 1.03 1.45
C ARG A 412 -25.44 0.86 0.44
N THR A 413 -25.69 0.12 -0.63
CA THR A 413 -24.82 0.18 -1.83
C THR A 413 -24.72 1.64 -2.26
N GLY A 414 -23.53 2.09 -2.60
CA GLY A 414 -23.29 3.49 -2.95
C GLY A 414 -24.16 3.97 -4.11
N LEU A 415 -24.86 5.07 -3.93
CA LEU A 415 -25.79 5.64 -4.91
C LEU A 415 -25.08 6.06 -6.20
N GLY A 416 -23.83 6.53 -6.10
CA GLY A 416 -22.99 6.95 -7.23
C GLY A 416 -22.01 5.90 -7.73
N SER A 417 -21.77 4.83 -6.96
CA SER A 417 -20.88 3.72 -7.33
C SER A 417 -21.17 2.50 -6.50
N SER A 418 -21.46 1.37 -7.12
CA SER A 418 -21.75 0.10 -6.43
C SER A 418 -20.55 -0.50 -5.69
N SER A 419 -19.33 -0.04 -5.95
CA SER A 419 -18.12 -0.45 -5.22
C SER A 419 -17.92 0.30 -3.89
N CYS A 420 -18.74 1.31 -3.60
CA CYS A 420 -18.70 2.14 -2.41
C CYS A 420 -20.02 2.02 -1.63
N VAL A 421 -20.20 2.82 -0.57
CA VAL A 421 -21.40 2.79 0.28
C VAL A 421 -22.03 4.17 0.38
N SER A 422 -23.33 4.18 0.70
CA SER A 422 -24.08 5.36 1.16
C SER A 422 -24.67 5.06 2.52
N PHE A 423 -24.91 6.07 3.34
CA PHE A 423 -25.46 5.92 4.68
C PHE A 423 -26.85 6.54 4.73
N GLU A 424 -27.87 5.70 4.85
CA GLU A 424 -29.24 6.13 5.07
C GLU A 424 -29.53 6.24 6.56
N SER A 425 -30.18 7.30 7.00
CA SER A 425 -30.60 7.43 8.40
C SER A 425 -31.53 6.29 8.81
N LYS A 426 -31.25 5.67 9.96
CA LYS A 426 -32.05 4.54 10.49
C LYS A 426 -33.47 4.96 10.87
N ASN A 427 -33.66 6.19 11.36
CA ASN A 427 -34.95 6.71 11.84
C ASN A 427 -35.62 7.72 10.90
N VAL A 428 -34.98 8.11 9.80
CA VAL A 428 -35.56 8.99 8.78
C VAL A 428 -35.33 8.37 7.41
N ALA A 429 -36.21 7.45 7.02
CA ALA A 429 -36.09 6.68 5.78
C ALA A 429 -36.01 7.61 4.54
N GLY A 430 -35.19 7.24 3.55
CA GLY A 430 -34.98 7.99 2.32
C GLY A 430 -34.08 9.21 2.46
N GLN A 431 -33.55 9.50 3.65
CA GLN A 431 -32.57 10.56 3.86
C GLN A 431 -31.17 9.97 4.09
N TYR A 432 -30.19 10.59 3.42
CA TYR A 432 -28.82 10.11 3.36
C TYR A 432 -27.83 11.12 3.90
N LEU A 433 -26.75 10.61 4.46
CA LEU A 433 -25.54 11.39 4.72
C LEU A 433 -24.99 11.88 3.39
N ARG A 434 -24.88 13.19 3.23
CA ARG A 434 -24.42 13.84 2.01
C ARG A 434 -23.55 15.05 2.34
N HIS A 435 -22.47 15.27 1.58
CA HIS A 435 -21.74 16.53 1.69
C HIS A 435 -22.28 17.58 0.70
N GLN A 436 -22.27 18.84 1.14
CA GLN A 436 -22.55 20.00 0.32
C GLN A 436 -21.63 21.14 0.77
N ASN A 437 -20.88 21.74 -0.15
CA ASN A 437 -19.84 22.73 0.19
C ASN A 437 -18.88 22.21 1.29
N TYR A 438 -18.46 20.97 1.15
CA TYR A 438 -17.62 20.19 2.06
C TYR A 438 -18.22 19.83 3.42
N ARG A 439 -19.31 20.47 3.89
CA ARG A 439 -19.99 20.11 5.13
C ARG A 439 -20.96 18.95 4.90
N LEU A 440 -21.15 18.09 5.92
CA LEU A 440 -22.11 17.00 5.86
C LEU A 440 -23.49 17.42 6.38
N TYR A 441 -24.51 16.89 5.70
CA TYR A 441 -25.92 17.08 6.00
C TYR A 441 -26.70 15.77 5.86
N LEU A 442 -27.87 15.71 6.47
CA LEU A 442 -28.88 14.70 6.21
C LEU A 442 -29.90 15.28 5.21
N GLN A 443 -30.03 14.67 4.04
CA GLN A 443 -30.92 15.16 2.98
C GLN A 443 -31.62 14.01 2.26
N ALA A 444 -32.85 14.28 1.79
CA ALA A 444 -33.59 13.35 0.95
C ALA A 444 -32.93 13.19 -0.42
N ASN A 445 -32.89 11.96 -0.92
CA ASN A 445 -32.37 11.67 -2.25
C ASN A 445 -33.30 12.31 -3.31
N ASP A 446 -32.77 13.28 -4.06
CA ASP A 446 -33.47 13.99 -5.11
C ASP A 446 -33.38 13.29 -6.49
N GLY A 447 -32.71 12.15 -6.55
CA GLY A 447 -32.51 11.35 -7.77
C GLY A 447 -31.44 11.91 -8.72
N SER A 448 -30.80 13.03 -8.39
CA SER A 448 -29.76 13.61 -9.24
C SER A 448 -28.43 12.86 -9.17
N SER A 449 -27.68 12.91 -10.27
CA SER A 449 -26.32 12.35 -10.32
C SER A 449 -25.38 13.05 -9.33
N LEU A 450 -25.58 14.37 -9.10
CA LEU A 450 -24.80 15.11 -8.12
C LEU A 450 -25.07 14.61 -6.70
N PHE A 451 -26.36 14.44 -6.34
CA PHE A 451 -26.72 13.86 -5.04
C PHE A 451 -26.08 12.49 -4.85
N ALA A 452 -26.21 11.62 -5.85
CA ALA A 452 -25.67 10.28 -5.80
C ALA A 452 -24.15 10.27 -5.54
N GLN A 453 -23.39 11.18 -6.17
CA GLN A 453 -21.94 11.32 -5.95
C GLN A 453 -21.62 11.88 -4.57
N ASP A 454 -22.30 12.95 -4.14
CA ASP A 454 -22.09 13.61 -2.86
C ASP A 454 -22.47 12.73 -1.64
N ALA A 455 -23.40 11.78 -1.82
CA ALA A 455 -23.86 10.85 -0.78
C ALA A 455 -23.17 9.49 -0.83
N THR A 456 -22.12 9.34 -1.64
CA THR A 456 -21.36 8.07 -1.77
C THR A 456 -19.97 8.23 -1.23
N PHE A 457 -19.61 7.28 -0.35
CA PHE A 457 -18.30 7.22 0.31
C PHE A 457 -17.67 5.85 0.07
N CYS A 458 -16.38 5.85 -0.28
CA CYS A 458 -15.61 4.62 -0.48
C CYS A 458 -14.87 4.30 0.82
N PRO A 459 -15.29 3.25 1.57
CA PRO A 459 -14.67 2.91 2.82
C PRO A 459 -13.28 2.32 2.58
N GLU A 460 -12.34 2.77 3.39
CA GLU A 460 -10.96 2.29 3.45
C GLU A 460 -10.63 1.96 4.91
N ALA A 461 -9.52 1.23 5.14
CA ALA A 461 -9.02 1.07 6.50
C ALA A 461 -8.80 2.44 7.15
N GLY A 462 -9.11 2.54 8.43
CA GLY A 462 -8.92 3.80 9.17
C GLY A 462 -7.50 4.33 9.04
N ARG A 463 -7.38 5.62 8.77
CA ARG A 463 -6.10 6.30 8.50
C ARG A 463 -5.13 6.28 9.69
N ASN A 464 -5.62 6.05 10.90
CA ASN A 464 -4.83 5.82 12.10
C ASN A 464 -4.69 4.32 12.46
N GLY A 465 -5.04 3.42 11.56
CA GLY A 465 -5.00 1.98 11.77
C GLY A 465 -6.21 1.42 12.52
N GLN A 466 -7.25 2.21 12.82
CA GLN A 466 -8.45 1.78 13.54
C GLN A 466 -9.72 2.01 12.71
N GLY A 467 -10.59 1.01 12.64
CA GLY A 467 -11.89 1.10 12.01
C GLY A 467 -11.84 1.43 10.51
N ALA A 468 -12.66 2.37 10.07
CA ALA A 468 -12.81 2.76 8.68
C ALA A 468 -12.61 4.26 8.48
N SER A 469 -12.02 4.67 7.37
CA SER A 469 -12.06 6.03 6.83
C SER A 469 -12.98 6.06 5.61
N LEU A 470 -13.77 7.09 5.49
CA LEU A 470 -14.81 7.24 4.49
C LEU A 470 -14.38 8.28 3.46
N ARG A 471 -13.79 7.82 2.34
CA ARG A 471 -13.34 8.71 1.26
C ARG A 471 -14.51 9.15 0.39
N SER A 472 -14.62 10.44 0.11
CA SER A 472 -15.65 10.97 -0.81
C SER A 472 -15.45 10.41 -2.23
N LEU A 473 -16.54 10.05 -2.91
CA LEU A 473 -16.48 9.54 -4.28
C LEU A 473 -16.00 10.61 -5.28
N ASN A 474 -16.57 11.79 -5.21
CA ASN A 474 -16.31 12.89 -6.16
C ASN A 474 -15.19 13.85 -5.71
N PHE A 475 -14.69 13.73 -4.48
CA PHE A 475 -13.49 14.41 -3.97
C PHE A 475 -12.53 13.37 -3.37
N PRO A 476 -11.78 12.64 -4.21
CA PRO A 476 -11.02 11.46 -3.78
C PRO A 476 -9.82 11.76 -2.87
N ASP A 477 -9.46 13.02 -2.72
CA ASP A 477 -8.47 13.52 -1.75
C ASP A 477 -9.06 13.85 -0.38
N ARG A 478 -10.40 13.74 -0.20
CA ARG A 478 -11.12 14.15 1.00
C ARG A 478 -11.82 12.98 1.68
N TYR A 479 -11.82 13.03 3.03
CA TYR A 479 -12.41 12.02 3.91
C TYR A 479 -13.39 12.65 4.88
N VAL A 480 -14.40 11.89 5.30
CA VAL A 480 -15.32 12.32 6.37
C VAL A 480 -14.53 12.55 7.64
N ARG A 481 -14.46 13.80 8.10
CA ARG A 481 -13.72 14.29 9.26
C ARG A 481 -14.64 14.97 10.25
N HIS A 482 -14.46 14.75 11.54
CA HIS A 482 -14.95 15.67 12.55
C HIS A 482 -13.90 16.75 12.86
N TYR A 483 -14.33 18.00 12.91
CA TYR A 483 -13.54 19.14 13.33
C TYR A 483 -14.45 20.08 14.11
N ASP A 484 -14.08 20.40 15.36
CA ASP A 484 -14.95 21.11 16.30
C ASP A 484 -16.37 20.51 16.44
N ASN A 485 -16.44 19.18 16.48
CA ASN A 485 -17.67 18.36 16.48
C ASN A 485 -18.51 18.41 15.19
N ILE A 486 -18.19 19.25 14.24
CA ILE A 486 -18.87 19.39 12.94
C ILE A 486 -18.26 18.39 11.94
N LEU A 487 -19.11 17.83 11.06
CA LEU A 487 -18.67 16.88 10.04
C LEU A 487 -18.39 17.57 8.71
N TYR A 488 -17.22 17.28 8.13
CA TYR A 488 -16.78 17.75 6.81
C TYR A 488 -16.23 16.61 5.97
N ILE A 489 -16.12 16.80 4.66
CA ILE A 489 -15.12 16.08 3.87
C ILE A 489 -13.87 16.96 3.82
N ALA A 490 -12.76 16.46 4.34
CA ALA A 490 -11.52 17.22 4.56
C ALA A 490 -10.32 16.57 3.88
N ALA A 491 -9.42 17.39 3.34
CA ALA A 491 -8.11 16.98 2.84
C ALA A 491 -7.04 17.12 3.94
N ASN A 492 -5.95 16.37 3.86
CA ASN A 492 -4.86 16.50 4.81
C ASN A 492 -3.96 17.68 4.44
N GLY A 493 -4.03 18.78 5.19
CA GLY A 493 -3.22 19.98 4.94
C GLY A 493 -3.74 20.85 3.79
N GLY A 494 -5.04 20.82 3.50
CA GLY A 494 -5.69 21.70 2.53
C GLY A 494 -5.86 23.14 3.06
N SER A 495 -6.57 23.99 2.28
CA SER A 495 -6.68 25.43 2.54
C SER A 495 -7.73 25.83 3.57
N ASN A 496 -8.67 24.94 3.91
CA ASN A 496 -9.71 25.25 4.89
C ASN A 496 -9.23 24.97 6.32
N THR A 497 -9.79 25.60 7.32
CA THR A 497 -9.44 25.35 8.73
C THR A 497 -9.64 23.89 9.13
N PHE A 498 -10.70 23.26 8.63
CA PHE A 498 -10.98 21.84 8.85
C PHE A 498 -10.10 20.89 8.01
N ASP A 499 -9.23 21.39 7.14
CA ASP A 499 -8.19 20.63 6.43
C ASP A 499 -6.86 20.56 7.21
N ASN A 500 -6.78 21.13 8.41
CA ASN A 500 -5.59 21.13 9.24
C ASN A 500 -5.04 19.72 9.45
N ALA A 501 -3.71 19.53 9.29
CA ALA A 501 -3.04 18.24 9.40
C ALA A 501 -3.00 17.66 10.83
N ASN A 502 -3.20 18.51 11.87
CA ASN A 502 -3.20 18.07 13.27
C ASN A 502 -4.36 17.08 13.50
N ALA A 503 -4.05 15.95 14.13
CA ALA A 503 -4.98 14.87 14.43
C ALA A 503 -5.77 14.34 13.22
N TYR A 504 -5.42 14.74 11.99
CA TYR A 504 -6.20 14.40 10.79
C TYR A 504 -6.49 12.91 10.68
N SER A 505 -5.48 12.05 10.84
CA SER A 505 -5.64 10.59 10.72
C SER A 505 -6.61 10.02 11.76
N ASP A 506 -6.65 10.59 12.96
CA ASP A 506 -7.58 10.18 14.02
C ASP A 506 -8.99 10.68 13.72
N ASP A 507 -9.11 11.94 13.32
CA ASP A 507 -10.40 12.60 13.07
C ASP A 507 -11.16 12.05 11.86
N VAL A 508 -10.46 11.41 10.90
CA VAL A 508 -11.07 10.77 9.71
C VAL A 508 -11.24 9.25 9.86
N SER A 509 -10.90 8.68 11.02
CA SER A 509 -11.03 7.25 11.31
C SER A 509 -12.22 7.00 12.25
N TRP A 510 -13.05 6.03 11.91
CA TRP A 510 -14.30 5.74 12.59
C TRP A 510 -14.40 4.27 12.97
N LEU A 511 -14.62 3.98 14.24
CA LEU A 511 -14.93 2.61 14.66
C LEU A 511 -16.37 2.28 14.30
N VAL A 512 -16.54 1.23 13.50
CA VAL A 512 -17.85 0.69 13.15
C VAL A 512 -18.35 -0.19 14.29
N SER A 513 -19.47 0.13 14.84
CA SER A 513 -20.10 -0.59 15.96
C SER A 513 -21.53 -1.00 15.64
N ALA A 514 -22.11 -1.87 16.45
CA ALA A 514 -23.53 -2.15 16.38
C ALA A 514 -24.34 -0.86 16.48
N PRO A 515 -25.49 -0.74 15.80
CA PRO A 515 -26.31 0.46 15.86
C PRO A 515 -26.87 0.66 17.27
N TRP A 516 -26.96 1.92 17.69
CA TRP A 516 -27.61 2.26 18.96
C TRP A 516 -29.15 2.04 18.92
N ALA A 517 -29.75 2.17 17.75
CA ALA A 517 -31.15 1.85 17.52
C ALA A 517 -31.29 0.50 16.81
N SER A 518 -32.16 -0.34 17.33
CA SER A 518 -32.54 -1.66 16.77
C SER A 518 -33.36 -1.56 15.50
#